data_2159f0eb356fa556b9e9e3e1dda918fd
#
_entry.id   2159f0eb356fa556b9e9e3e1dda918fd
#
_cell.length_a   1.000
_cell.length_b   1.000
_cell.length_c   1.000
_cell.angle_alpha   90.00
_cell.angle_beta   90.00
_cell.angle_gamma   90.00
#
_symmetry.space_group_name_H-M   'P 1'
#
loop_
_entity.id
_entity.type
_entity.pdbx_description
1 polymer ?
#
loop_
_entity_poly.entity_id
_entity_poly.type
_entity_poly.pdbx_seq_one_letter_code
_entity_poly.pdbx_strand_id
1 'polypeptide(L)'
;MKDRVRAVGFYAKGETQWRAILRDTLAGILQLNPRNIPSRWRNLPGIRSIVYDEFRVLSYVMDWKDAFTECPLLEVEWCNVNNLMEYAAGLRKLKEYPLSIILHSAAWDHLRLLRAAQMRFHSRKGALLVFYGNEYHNMKEKIAFARAVSADYIASQLPLTSAEWLYAECDQSVVLPAPAALNPRIYKPETGPRAIDIGFRGDIYVSAYALGDIERTSILEYFDCQAARWGLTKDIAFVRHPREQWNGFLNRCKGIMGAESGTHFLERDDHTRQAVIDYMADHPAATFTHIDERFFKRYPNPVSGKAISSRHFEPIGTKTCQLLLEGAYNSILKSDEHYISIKKDFSNVEEAVRQFTDVGYRTALVNRAYEYVMDEHTYRHRVTSLLKTVLGSAAMDRCA
;
A
#
# COMPACT_ATOMS: atom_id res chain seq x y z
N MET A 1 22.60 3.81 27.17
CA MET A 1 21.51 3.82 26.13
C MET A 1 22.13 4.46 24.91
N LYS A 2 22.15 3.76 23.77
CA LYS A 2 22.66 4.33 22.51
C LYS A 2 21.75 5.47 22.10
N ASP A 3 22.31 6.57 21.58
CA ASP A 3 21.54 7.75 21.17
C ASP A 3 20.72 7.39 19.91
N ARG A 4 19.38 7.35 20.08
CA ARG A 4 18.47 7.18 18.96
C ARG A 4 18.34 8.47 18.17
N VAL A 5 18.21 8.35 16.86
CA VAL A 5 17.91 9.51 16.00
C VAL A 5 16.47 9.92 16.21
N ARG A 6 16.25 11.17 16.62
CA ARG A 6 14.88 11.72 16.78
C ARG A 6 14.30 12.07 15.41
N ALA A 7 13.07 11.63 15.18
CA ALA A 7 12.35 11.88 13.95
C ALA A 7 10.91 12.36 14.23
N VAL A 8 10.38 13.21 13.35
CA VAL A 8 8.96 13.55 13.32
C VAL A 8 8.31 12.89 12.12
N GLY A 9 7.23 12.15 12.36
CA GLY A 9 6.46 11.46 11.33
C GLY A 9 5.09 12.08 11.13
N PHE A 10 4.67 12.26 9.88
CA PHE A 10 3.35 12.77 9.50
C PHE A 10 2.58 11.67 8.76
N TYR A 11 1.38 11.40 9.22
CA TYR A 11 0.46 10.45 8.58
C TYR A 11 -0.97 10.95 8.69
N ALA A 12 -1.87 10.43 7.87
CA ALA A 12 -3.28 10.73 8.02
C ALA A 12 -4.05 9.50 8.51
N LYS A 13 -4.92 9.71 9.47
CA LYS A 13 -5.85 8.71 9.96
C LYS A 13 -7.15 8.80 9.16
N GLY A 14 -7.25 7.99 8.09
CA GLY A 14 -8.39 8.01 7.18
C GLY A 14 -8.38 9.19 6.19
N GLU A 15 -9.52 9.51 5.62
CA GLU A 15 -9.68 10.60 4.67
C GLU A 15 -9.54 11.97 5.33
N THR A 16 -8.90 12.93 4.63
CA THR A 16 -8.78 14.30 5.11
C THR A 16 -9.94 15.15 4.59
N GLN A 17 -11.06 15.08 5.29
CA GLN A 17 -12.22 15.94 5.11
C GLN A 17 -12.42 16.81 6.35
N TRP A 18 -13.11 17.94 6.23
CA TRP A 18 -13.34 18.86 7.35
C TRP A 18 -13.97 18.16 8.57
N ARG A 19 -14.86 17.19 8.34
CA ARG A 19 -15.49 16.38 9.41
C ARG A 19 -14.47 15.48 10.11
N ALA A 20 -13.55 14.87 9.36
CA ALA A 20 -12.47 14.05 9.93
C ALA A 20 -11.48 14.92 10.73
N ILE A 21 -11.13 16.09 10.21
CA ILE A 21 -10.26 17.06 10.90
C ILE A 21 -10.89 17.51 12.22
N LEU A 22 -12.17 17.91 12.20
CA LEU A 22 -12.88 18.32 13.41
C LEU A 22 -12.94 17.18 14.43
N ARG A 23 -13.34 16.00 14.00
CA ARG A 23 -13.42 14.81 14.84
C ARG A 23 -12.09 14.45 15.47
N ASP A 24 -11.03 14.32 14.69
CA ASP A 24 -9.71 13.89 15.18
C ASP A 24 -9.10 14.95 16.11
N THR A 25 -9.33 16.23 15.82
CA THR A 25 -8.91 17.33 16.70
C THR A 25 -9.65 17.29 18.04
N LEU A 26 -10.97 17.14 18.02
CA LEU A 26 -11.77 17.03 19.25
C LEU A 26 -11.42 15.76 20.05
N ALA A 27 -11.25 14.63 19.37
CA ALA A 27 -10.85 13.38 20.03
C ALA A 27 -9.48 13.52 20.69
N GLY A 28 -8.53 14.24 20.08
CA GLY A 28 -7.24 14.56 20.67
C GLY A 28 -7.35 15.47 21.90
N ILE A 29 -8.13 16.54 21.84
CA ILE A 29 -8.36 17.44 22.97
C ILE A 29 -9.00 16.69 24.15
N LEU A 30 -9.98 15.84 23.88
CA LEU A 30 -10.69 15.06 24.89
C LEU A 30 -9.96 13.78 25.29
N GLN A 31 -8.78 13.51 24.75
CA GLN A 31 -7.97 12.31 24.96
C GLN A 31 -8.76 11.00 24.75
N LEU A 32 -9.71 11.03 23.82
CA LEU A 32 -10.55 9.86 23.50
C LEU A 32 -9.72 8.79 22.78
N ASN A 33 -9.56 7.63 23.42
CA ASN A 33 -8.99 6.47 22.77
C ASN A 33 -10.13 5.54 22.30
N PRO A 34 -10.28 5.29 21.00
CA PRO A 34 -11.32 4.40 20.47
C PRO A 34 -11.31 3.01 21.10
N ARG A 35 -10.14 2.52 21.55
CA ARG A 35 -10.00 1.22 22.24
C ARG A 35 -10.65 1.20 23.62
N ASN A 36 -10.72 2.36 24.27
CA ASN A 36 -11.29 2.51 25.62
C ASN A 36 -12.80 2.77 25.60
N ILE A 37 -13.41 2.95 24.41
CA ILE A 37 -14.86 3.18 24.29
C ILE A 37 -15.60 1.88 24.54
N PRO A 38 -16.52 1.82 25.55
CA PRO A 38 -17.33 0.63 25.82
C PRO A 38 -18.10 0.17 24.60
N SER A 39 -18.20 -1.14 24.39
CA SER A 39 -18.83 -1.74 23.20
C SER A 39 -20.27 -1.26 22.94
N ARG A 40 -21.03 -1.01 24.03
CA ARG A 40 -22.39 -0.49 23.97
C ARG A 40 -22.49 0.92 23.35
N TRP A 41 -21.42 1.70 23.36
CA TRP A 41 -21.38 3.09 22.86
C TRP A 41 -20.80 3.19 21.44
N ARG A 42 -20.09 2.15 20.99
CA ARG A 42 -19.39 2.16 19.68
C ARG A 42 -20.34 2.32 18.50
N ASN A 43 -21.60 1.95 18.66
CA ASN A 43 -22.62 2.03 17.60
C ASN A 43 -23.41 3.34 17.58
N LEU A 44 -23.20 4.24 18.53
CA LEU A 44 -23.83 5.56 18.49
C LEU A 44 -23.25 6.36 17.29
N PRO A 45 -24.09 7.07 16.51
CA PRO A 45 -23.70 7.66 15.22
C PRO A 45 -22.40 8.49 15.26
N GLY A 46 -22.22 9.34 16.26
CA GLY A 46 -21.00 10.16 16.41
C GLY A 46 -19.76 9.34 16.83
N ILE A 47 -19.96 8.38 17.71
CA ILE A 47 -18.88 7.51 18.24
C ILE A 47 -18.50 6.46 17.22
N ARG A 48 -19.46 5.94 16.48
CA ARG A 48 -19.23 4.98 15.39
C ARG A 48 -18.21 5.52 14.37
N SER A 49 -18.29 6.80 14.00
CA SER A 49 -17.32 7.38 13.06
C SER A 49 -15.91 7.45 13.65
N ILE A 50 -15.77 7.75 14.96
CA ILE A 50 -14.46 7.78 15.64
C ILE A 50 -13.82 6.38 15.68
N VAL A 51 -14.63 5.35 15.94
CA VAL A 51 -14.16 3.95 16.03
C VAL A 51 -13.86 3.36 14.66
N TYR A 52 -14.74 3.55 13.68
CA TYR A 52 -14.63 2.89 12.38
C TYR A 52 -13.68 3.58 11.39
N ASP A 53 -13.43 4.89 11.53
CA ASP A 53 -12.45 5.55 10.66
C ASP A 53 -11.01 5.18 11.02
N GLU A 54 -10.75 4.63 12.21
CA GLU A 54 -9.46 4.00 12.50
C GLU A 54 -9.17 2.83 11.53
N PHE A 55 -10.21 2.19 10.99
CA PHE A 55 -10.12 1.08 10.07
C PHE A 55 -10.04 1.48 8.59
N ARG A 56 -10.21 2.76 8.26
CA ARG A 56 -10.09 3.25 6.86
C ARG A 56 -8.67 3.57 6.43
N VAL A 57 -7.73 3.59 7.37
CA VAL A 57 -6.32 3.79 7.04
C VAL A 57 -5.86 2.60 6.22
N LEU A 58 -5.22 2.87 5.09
CA LEU A 58 -4.65 1.82 4.25
C LEU A 58 -3.61 1.03 5.05
N SER A 59 -3.71 -0.29 5.03
CA SER A 59 -2.88 -1.18 5.86
C SER A 59 -1.39 -0.90 5.71
N TYR A 60 -0.91 -0.68 4.49
CA TYR A 60 0.50 -0.43 4.22
C TYR A 60 1.03 0.85 4.89
N VAL A 61 0.21 1.91 5.06
CA VAL A 61 0.63 3.12 5.78
C VAL A 61 0.89 2.80 7.25
N MET A 62 0.00 2.00 7.86
CA MET A 62 0.16 1.57 9.25
C MET A 62 1.35 0.61 9.40
N ASP A 63 1.59 -0.27 8.43
CA ASP A 63 2.71 -1.21 8.46
C ASP A 63 4.06 -0.48 8.38
N TRP A 64 4.18 0.55 7.54
CA TRP A 64 5.34 1.44 7.54
C TRP A 64 5.50 2.18 8.87
N LYS A 65 4.40 2.73 9.39
CA LYS A 65 4.41 3.42 10.69
C LYS A 65 4.87 2.50 11.81
N ASP A 66 4.35 1.28 11.88
CA ASP A 66 4.74 0.27 12.86
C ASP A 66 6.26 -0.03 12.75
N ALA A 67 6.75 -0.25 11.55
CA ALA A 67 8.16 -0.59 11.32
C ALA A 67 9.13 0.56 11.70
N PHE A 68 8.79 1.79 11.39
CA PHE A 68 9.58 2.94 11.84
C PHE A 68 9.53 3.13 13.36
N THR A 69 8.37 2.89 13.98
CA THR A 69 8.20 2.99 15.44
C THR A 69 9.03 1.96 16.19
N GLU A 70 9.15 0.75 15.61
CA GLU A 70 9.89 -0.37 16.21
C GLU A 70 11.37 -0.36 15.88
N CYS A 71 11.81 0.51 14.98
CA CYS A 71 13.21 0.59 14.60
C CYS A 71 14.05 1.05 15.80
N PRO A 72 15.02 0.24 16.24
CA PRO A 72 15.83 0.55 17.42
C PRO A 72 16.72 1.79 17.22
N LEU A 73 16.94 2.21 15.98
CA LEU A 73 17.76 3.36 15.62
C LEU A 73 17.02 4.68 15.73
N LEU A 74 15.68 4.65 15.80
CA LEU A 74 14.84 5.83 15.76
C LEU A 74 14.01 6.02 17.04
N GLU A 75 13.75 7.29 17.33
CA GLU A 75 12.69 7.74 18.22
C GLU A 75 11.75 8.62 17.40
N VAL A 76 10.62 8.04 16.95
CA VAL A 76 9.70 8.72 16.03
C VAL A 76 8.48 9.23 16.80
N GLU A 77 8.25 10.55 16.72
CA GLU A 77 7.03 11.17 17.17
C GLU A 77 6.05 11.32 15.99
N TRP A 78 4.95 10.58 16.03
CA TRP A 78 3.96 10.58 14.97
C TRP A 78 2.89 11.63 15.17
N CYS A 79 2.58 12.37 14.11
CA CYS A 79 1.57 13.40 14.06
C CYS A 79 0.49 13.03 13.04
N ASN A 80 -0.75 12.87 13.51
CA ASN A 80 -1.90 12.73 12.61
C ASN A 80 -2.23 14.12 12.02
N VAL A 81 -2.09 14.27 10.70
CA VAL A 81 -2.36 15.55 10.03
C VAL A 81 -3.83 15.99 10.13
N ASN A 82 -4.76 15.06 10.38
CA ASN A 82 -6.17 15.36 10.63
C ASN A 82 -6.42 15.92 12.04
N ASN A 83 -5.47 15.76 12.96
CA ASN A 83 -5.53 16.40 14.28
C ASN A 83 -4.70 17.69 14.23
N LEU A 84 -5.36 18.84 14.15
CA LEU A 84 -4.69 20.13 13.99
C LEU A 84 -3.70 20.46 15.11
N MET A 85 -3.95 19.99 16.34
CA MET A 85 -3.05 20.20 17.47
C MET A 85 -1.75 19.39 17.33
N GLU A 86 -1.88 18.08 17.00
CA GLU A 86 -0.73 17.22 16.73
C GLU A 86 0.05 17.73 15.50
N TYR A 87 -0.66 18.11 14.45
CA TYR A 87 -0.05 18.63 13.23
C TYR A 87 0.75 19.92 13.49
N ALA A 88 0.17 20.87 14.20
CA ALA A 88 0.86 22.10 14.57
C ALA A 88 2.08 21.84 15.49
N ALA A 89 1.98 20.88 16.39
CA ALA A 89 3.11 20.45 17.23
C ALA A 89 4.22 19.81 16.38
N GLY A 90 3.87 18.93 15.44
CA GLY A 90 4.81 18.30 14.52
C GLY A 90 5.54 19.31 13.63
N LEU A 91 4.81 20.31 13.10
CA LEU A 91 5.41 21.36 12.28
C LEU A 91 6.45 22.21 13.02
N ARG A 92 6.36 22.35 14.35
CA ARG A 92 7.42 23.00 15.16
C ARG A 92 8.68 22.16 15.23
N LYS A 93 8.54 20.83 15.34
CA LYS A 93 9.66 19.88 15.43
C LYS A 93 10.50 19.76 14.16
N LEU A 94 9.98 20.21 13.01
CA LEU A 94 10.74 20.28 11.75
C LEU A 94 12.04 21.10 11.89
N LYS A 95 12.09 22.09 12.80
CA LYS A 95 13.28 22.91 13.05
C LYS A 95 14.26 22.28 14.03
N GLU A 96 13.87 21.20 14.70
CA GLU A 96 14.65 20.61 15.79
C GLU A 96 15.19 19.23 15.41
N TYR A 97 14.40 18.43 14.71
CA TYR A 97 14.69 17.02 14.48
C TYR A 97 15.51 16.79 13.19
N PRO A 98 16.49 15.88 13.23
CA PRO A 98 17.35 15.60 12.09
C PRO A 98 16.65 14.80 10.98
N LEU A 99 15.47 14.22 11.23
CA LEU A 99 14.72 13.46 10.26
C LEU A 99 13.23 13.79 10.32
N SER A 100 12.63 13.96 9.16
CA SER A 100 11.19 14.12 8.96
C SER A 100 10.69 13.07 7.98
N ILE A 101 9.57 12.42 8.30
CA ILE A 101 8.98 11.35 7.50
C ILE A 101 7.54 11.71 7.16
N ILE A 102 7.16 11.67 5.89
CA ILE A 102 5.77 11.82 5.45
C ILE A 102 5.30 10.48 4.89
N LEU A 103 4.34 9.86 5.59
CA LEU A 103 3.62 8.69 5.09
C LEU A 103 2.33 9.15 4.41
N HIS A 104 2.46 9.56 3.16
CA HIS A 104 1.34 10.06 2.38
C HIS A 104 0.47 8.88 1.92
N SER A 105 -0.78 8.83 2.35
CA SER A 105 -1.75 7.92 1.76
C SER A 105 -2.14 8.41 0.36
N ALA A 106 -2.83 7.58 -0.39
CA ALA A 106 -3.20 7.88 -1.77
C ALA A 106 -4.10 9.11 -1.96
N ALA A 107 -4.77 9.56 -0.91
CA ALA A 107 -5.77 10.61 -1.02
C ALA A 107 -5.12 11.99 -1.16
N TRP A 108 -5.45 12.69 -2.24
CA TRP A 108 -4.93 14.02 -2.50
C TRP A 108 -5.36 15.07 -1.46
N ASP A 109 -6.44 14.81 -0.72
CA ASP A 109 -6.89 15.67 0.38
C ASP A 109 -5.81 15.84 1.47
N HIS A 110 -5.04 14.78 1.74
CA HIS A 110 -3.91 14.87 2.66
C HIS A 110 -2.86 15.86 2.16
N LEU A 111 -2.63 15.89 0.86
CA LEU A 111 -1.69 16.80 0.24
C LEU A 111 -2.11 18.27 0.40
N ARG A 112 -3.40 18.58 0.48
CA ARG A 112 -3.87 19.95 0.74
C ARG A 112 -3.33 20.49 2.07
N LEU A 113 -3.42 19.72 3.14
CA LEU A 113 -2.89 20.13 4.45
C LEU A 113 -1.37 20.25 4.42
N LEU A 114 -0.68 19.30 3.79
CA LEU A 114 0.77 19.35 3.64
C LEU A 114 1.22 20.54 2.78
N ARG A 115 0.52 20.84 1.68
CA ARG A 115 0.77 22.01 0.83
C ARG A 115 0.55 23.33 1.55
N ALA A 116 -0.45 23.43 2.40
CA ALA A 116 -0.69 24.63 3.24
C ALA A 116 0.51 24.93 4.17
N ALA A 117 1.31 23.90 4.50
CA ALA A 117 2.49 24.02 5.34
C ALA A 117 3.83 23.88 4.58
N GLN A 118 3.84 23.91 3.24
CA GLN A 118 5.03 23.63 2.41
C GLN A 118 6.25 24.46 2.81
N MET A 119 6.08 25.73 3.16
CA MET A 119 7.18 26.59 3.63
C MET A 119 7.80 26.14 4.96
N ARG A 120 7.01 25.48 5.82
CA ARG A 120 7.53 24.89 7.05
C ARG A 120 8.39 23.66 6.75
N PHE A 121 7.94 22.82 5.84
CA PHE A 121 8.73 21.66 5.37
C PHE A 121 9.99 22.11 4.63
N HIS A 122 9.89 23.14 3.78
CA HIS A 122 11.05 23.68 3.08
C HIS A 122 12.13 24.21 4.05
N SER A 123 11.72 24.90 5.12
CA SER A 123 12.61 25.49 6.12
C SER A 123 12.99 24.54 7.27
N ARG A 124 12.83 23.23 7.11
CA ARG A 124 13.23 22.21 8.10
C ARG A 124 14.75 22.19 8.31
N LYS A 125 15.16 21.62 9.44
CA LYS A 125 16.59 21.47 9.76
C LYS A 125 17.20 20.19 9.19
N GLY A 126 16.46 19.08 9.24
CA GLY A 126 16.95 17.75 8.90
C GLY A 126 16.48 17.23 7.55
N ALA A 127 16.80 15.99 7.23
CA ALA A 127 16.38 15.33 6.01
C ALA A 127 14.86 15.10 5.98
N LEU A 128 14.27 15.14 4.80
CA LEU A 128 12.87 14.82 4.55
C LEU A 128 12.73 13.59 3.65
N LEU A 129 12.15 12.54 4.19
CA LEU A 129 11.78 11.31 3.49
C LEU A 129 10.27 11.30 3.23
N VAL A 130 9.86 11.22 1.97
CA VAL A 130 8.46 11.23 1.57
C VAL A 130 8.08 9.90 0.93
N PHE A 131 7.01 9.28 1.42
CA PHE A 131 6.37 8.12 0.80
C PHE A 131 5.11 8.55 0.08
N TYR A 132 4.98 8.20 -1.20
CA TYR A 132 3.75 8.38 -1.94
C TYR A 132 3.03 7.04 -2.14
N GLY A 133 1.74 7.00 -1.79
CA GLY A 133 0.88 5.89 -2.14
C GLY A 133 0.22 6.13 -3.50
N ASN A 134 -0.21 5.04 -4.17
CA ASN A 134 -0.89 5.09 -5.48
C ASN A 134 -0.19 6.02 -6.47
N GLU A 135 1.01 5.63 -6.89
CA GLU A 135 1.89 6.42 -7.77
C GLU A 135 1.41 6.44 -9.23
N TYR A 136 0.13 6.38 -9.43
CA TYR A 136 -0.62 6.52 -10.68
C TYR A 136 -1.80 7.49 -10.53
N HIS A 137 -1.84 8.28 -9.45
CA HIS A 137 -2.97 9.17 -9.13
C HIS A 137 -2.49 10.45 -8.47
N ASN A 138 -2.99 11.60 -8.93
CA ASN A 138 -2.61 12.95 -8.49
C ASN A 138 -1.08 13.18 -8.57
N MET A 139 -0.46 12.69 -9.65
CA MET A 139 0.99 12.75 -9.76
C MET A 139 1.51 14.16 -9.94
N LYS A 140 0.81 14.99 -10.70
CA LYS A 140 1.16 16.41 -10.86
C LYS A 140 1.31 17.13 -9.53
N GLU A 141 0.34 16.94 -8.62
CA GLU A 141 0.35 17.55 -7.30
C GLU A 141 1.42 16.98 -6.37
N LYS A 142 1.66 15.67 -6.45
CA LYS A 142 2.70 14.99 -5.67
C LYS A 142 4.09 15.45 -6.08
N ILE A 143 4.38 15.50 -7.36
CA ILE A 143 5.64 15.99 -7.91
C ILE A 143 5.85 17.47 -7.55
N ALA A 144 4.82 18.31 -7.77
CA ALA A 144 4.89 19.71 -7.40
C ALA A 144 5.15 19.94 -5.90
N PHE A 145 4.55 19.13 -5.04
CA PHE A 145 4.81 19.19 -3.59
C PHE A 145 6.24 18.76 -3.24
N ALA A 146 6.72 17.63 -3.77
CA ALA A 146 8.09 17.16 -3.52
C ALA A 146 9.13 18.22 -3.87
N ARG A 147 8.95 18.88 -5.02
CA ARG A 147 9.81 19.99 -5.47
C ARG A 147 9.71 21.21 -4.54
N ALA A 148 8.47 21.63 -4.21
CA ALA A 148 8.23 22.81 -3.38
C ALA A 148 8.82 22.69 -1.97
N VAL A 149 8.90 21.49 -1.42
CA VAL A 149 9.48 21.23 -0.09
C VAL A 149 10.95 20.83 -0.16
N SER A 150 11.54 20.72 -1.36
CA SER A 150 12.89 20.20 -1.60
C SER A 150 13.10 18.88 -0.83
N ALA A 151 12.24 17.88 -1.12
CA ALA A 151 12.35 16.58 -0.48
C ALA A 151 13.72 15.96 -0.77
N ASP A 152 14.43 15.52 0.27
CA ASP A 152 15.75 14.90 0.08
C ASP A 152 15.61 13.50 -0.51
N TYR A 153 14.56 12.77 -0.06
CA TYR A 153 14.33 11.38 -0.46
C TYR A 153 12.87 11.16 -0.80
N ILE A 154 12.61 10.44 -1.89
CA ILE A 154 11.30 9.96 -2.30
C ILE A 154 11.34 8.44 -2.26
N ALA A 155 10.60 7.84 -1.32
CA ALA A 155 10.45 6.40 -1.19
C ALA A 155 9.31 5.92 -2.10
N SER A 156 9.64 5.16 -3.14
CA SER A 156 8.71 4.65 -4.13
C SER A 156 8.52 3.15 -4.04
N GLN A 157 7.29 2.68 -4.20
CA GLN A 157 6.98 1.25 -4.29
C GLN A 157 7.16 0.68 -5.70
N LEU A 158 7.36 1.53 -6.69
CA LEU A 158 7.60 1.12 -8.07
C LEU A 158 8.99 0.49 -8.24
N PRO A 159 9.21 -0.29 -9.31
CA PRO A 159 10.56 -0.61 -9.77
C PRO A 159 11.39 0.66 -9.96
N LEU A 160 12.68 0.62 -9.58
CA LEU A 160 13.51 1.83 -9.51
C LEU A 160 13.52 2.65 -10.81
N THR A 161 13.67 1.99 -11.96
CA THR A 161 13.64 2.65 -13.28
C THR A 161 12.33 3.38 -13.56
N SER A 162 11.20 2.81 -13.14
CA SER A 162 9.88 3.44 -13.26
C SER A 162 9.73 4.63 -12.32
N ALA A 163 10.24 4.49 -11.09
CA ALA A 163 10.22 5.56 -10.10
C ALA A 163 11.12 6.73 -10.50
N GLU A 164 12.34 6.47 -10.97
CA GLU A 164 13.24 7.50 -11.48
C GLU A 164 12.64 8.25 -12.68
N TRP A 165 12.01 7.52 -13.60
CA TRP A 165 11.27 8.17 -14.68
C TRP A 165 10.14 9.03 -14.17
N LEU A 166 9.33 8.54 -13.21
CA LEU A 166 8.17 9.25 -12.69
C LEU A 166 8.55 10.55 -11.97
N TYR A 167 9.62 10.50 -11.18
CA TYR A 167 10.10 11.63 -10.37
C TYR A 167 11.26 12.40 -11.00
N ALA A 168 11.50 12.25 -12.31
CA ALA A 168 12.62 12.92 -12.99
C ALA A 168 12.62 14.45 -12.88
N GLU A 169 11.48 15.07 -12.58
CA GLU A 169 11.37 16.51 -12.32
C GLU A 169 11.76 16.90 -10.89
N CYS A 170 11.97 15.93 -10.00
CA CYS A 170 12.42 16.15 -8.62
C CYS A 170 13.95 16.01 -8.55
N ASP A 171 14.67 16.82 -9.30
CA ASP A 171 16.12 16.77 -9.54
C ASP A 171 16.97 16.85 -8.26
N GLN A 172 16.43 17.41 -7.18
CA GLN A 172 17.10 17.52 -5.88
C GLN A 172 16.80 16.32 -4.96
N SER A 173 15.95 15.40 -5.38
CA SER A 173 15.52 14.26 -4.57
C SER A 173 16.21 12.98 -5.01
N VAL A 174 16.65 12.18 -4.06
CA VAL A 174 17.08 10.80 -4.33
C VAL A 174 15.88 9.88 -4.26
N VAL A 175 15.59 9.16 -5.34
CA VAL A 175 14.52 8.15 -5.36
C VAL A 175 15.03 6.85 -4.75
N LEU A 176 14.33 6.35 -3.74
CA LEU A 176 14.70 5.13 -3.02
C LEU A 176 13.66 4.03 -3.26
N PRO A 177 14.08 2.79 -3.56
CA PRO A 177 13.16 1.67 -3.67
C PRO A 177 12.56 1.34 -2.29
N ALA A 178 11.25 1.41 -2.19
CA ALA A 178 10.50 1.10 -0.99
C ALA A 178 9.25 0.24 -1.32
N PRO A 179 9.44 -0.92 -1.96
CA PRO A 179 8.32 -1.81 -2.24
C PRO A 179 7.66 -2.27 -0.94
N ALA A 180 6.38 -2.62 -1.00
CA ALA A 180 5.68 -3.21 0.12
C ALA A 180 6.43 -4.43 0.70
N ALA A 181 6.07 -4.83 1.90
CA ALA A 181 6.72 -5.92 2.60
C ALA A 181 5.74 -6.63 3.56
N LEU A 182 6.21 -7.63 4.27
CA LEU A 182 5.45 -8.32 5.30
C LEU A 182 5.53 -7.59 6.64
N ASN A 183 4.39 -7.44 7.31
CA ASN A 183 4.31 -7.13 8.74
C ASN A 183 3.98 -8.42 9.52
N PRO A 184 4.98 -9.17 10.03
CA PRO A 184 4.75 -10.48 10.66
C PRO A 184 4.09 -10.38 12.03
N ARG A 185 3.93 -9.19 12.59
CA ARG A 185 3.18 -8.98 13.85
C ARG A 185 1.67 -9.08 13.62
N ILE A 186 1.23 -8.66 12.45
CA ILE A 186 -0.19 -8.64 12.07
C ILE A 186 -0.51 -9.91 11.28
N TYR A 187 0.27 -10.19 10.22
CA TYR A 187 0.01 -11.30 9.30
C TYR A 187 0.88 -12.49 9.67
N LYS A 188 0.26 -13.46 10.34
CA LYS A 188 0.92 -14.66 10.85
C LYS A 188 -0.01 -15.86 10.78
N PRO A 189 0.54 -17.08 10.68
CA PRO A 189 -0.27 -18.28 10.69
C PRO A 189 -1.03 -18.43 12.03
N GLU A 190 -2.30 -18.82 11.92
CA GLU A 190 -3.14 -19.19 13.05
C GLU A 190 -3.51 -20.67 12.97
N THR A 191 -3.76 -21.28 14.12
CA THR A 191 -4.24 -22.65 14.20
C THR A 191 -5.73 -22.68 13.87
N GLY A 192 -6.16 -23.62 13.01
CA GLY A 192 -7.56 -23.77 12.64
C GLY A 192 -7.78 -24.36 11.25
N PRO A 193 -9.00 -24.77 10.93
CA PRO A 193 -9.32 -25.32 9.63
C PRO A 193 -9.38 -24.21 8.56
N ARG A 194 -8.85 -24.51 7.37
CA ARG A 194 -9.00 -23.67 6.18
C ARG A 194 -10.17 -24.20 5.34
N ALA A 195 -11.36 -23.70 5.66
CA ALA A 195 -12.62 -24.18 5.05
C ALA A 195 -12.91 -23.58 3.67
N ILE A 196 -12.22 -22.48 3.29
CA ILE A 196 -12.41 -21.78 2.04
C ILE A 196 -11.25 -22.16 1.11
N ASP A 197 -11.56 -22.75 -0.06
CA ASP A 197 -10.50 -23.08 -1.00
C ASP A 197 -9.89 -21.80 -1.57
N ILE A 198 -10.71 -20.90 -2.12
CA ILE A 198 -10.25 -19.62 -2.65
C ILE A 198 -11.06 -18.45 -2.09
N GLY A 199 -10.36 -17.43 -1.60
CA GLY A 199 -10.97 -16.26 -1.01
C GLY A 199 -10.52 -14.95 -1.61
N PHE A 200 -11.37 -13.91 -1.49
CA PHE A 200 -11.01 -12.54 -1.82
C PHE A 200 -11.77 -11.54 -0.97
N ARG A 201 -11.06 -10.51 -0.51
CA ARG A 201 -11.63 -9.29 0.08
C ARG A 201 -10.86 -8.08 -0.46
N GLY A 202 -11.54 -7.11 -0.97
CA GLY A 202 -10.93 -5.89 -1.51
C GLY A 202 -11.87 -5.14 -2.42
N ASP A 203 -11.45 -4.00 -2.94
CA ASP A 203 -12.23 -3.29 -3.93
C ASP A 203 -11.92 -3.83 -5.33
N ILE A 204 -12.94 -3.95 -6.16
CA ILE A 204 -12.76 -3.85 -7.61
C ILE A 204 -12.48 -2.38 -7.89
N TYR A 205 -11.50 -2.10 -8.70
CA TYR A 205 -11.31 -0.75 -9.19
C TYR A 205 -12.48 -0.39 -10.11
N VAL A 206 -13.48 0.32 -9.59
CA VAL A 206 -14.57 0.90 -10.40
C VAL A 206 -13.99 1.80 -11.51
N SER A 207 -12.78 2.30 -11.29
CA SER A 207 -12.01 3.09 -12.25
C SER A 207 -10.90 2.29 -12.95
N ALA A 208 -10.99 0.96 -13.03
CA ALA A 208 -9.98 0.12 -13.70
C ALA A 208 -9.74 0.58 -15.14
N TYR A 209 -10.79 0.98 -15.83
CA TYR A 209 -10.68 1.51 -17.19
C TYR A 209 -9.83 2.80 -17.25
N ALA A 210 -9.98 3.68 -16.28
CA ALA A 210 -9.17 4.90 -16.20
C ALA A 210 -7.70 4.65 -15.83
N LEU A 211 -7.39 3.44 -15.35
CA LEU A 211 -6.01 2.99 -15.08
C LEU A 211 -5.43 2.20 -16.26
N GLY A 212 -6.23 1.87 -17.27
CA GLY A 212 -5.81 1.02 -18.38
C GLY A 212 -5.43 -0.40 -17.94
N ASP A 213 -6.08 -0.92 -16.90
CA ASP A 213 -5.73 -2.20 -16.29
C ASP A 213 -6.97 -2.93 -15.76
N ILE A 214 -7.21 -4.14 -16.26
CA ILE A 214 -8.30 -5.01 -15.82
C ILE A 214 -7.81 -6.35 -15.25
N GLU A 215 -6.50 -6.57 -15.13
CA GLU A 215 -5.95 -7.88 -14.75
C GLU A 215 -6.52 -8.41 -13.44
N ARG A 216 -6.60 -7.55 -12.41
CA ARG A 216 -7.18 -7.96 -11.13
C ARG A 216 -8.66 -8.32 -11.26
N THR A 217 -9.43 -7.56 -12.01
CA THR A 217 -10.85 -7.84 -12.23
C THR A 217 -11.02 -9.13 -12.99
N SER A 218 -10.26 -9.32 -14.07
CA SER A 218 -10.36 -10.50 -14.93
C SER A 218 -10.09 -11.80 -14.17
N ILE A 219 -9.04 -11.88 -13.35
CA ILE A 219 -8.78 -13.11 -12.58
C ILE A 219 -9.85 -13.39 -11.54
N LEU A 220 -10.38 -12.34 -10.90
CA LEU A 220 -11.45 -12.49 -9.90
C LEU A 220 -12.74 -12.99 -10.55
N GLU A 221 -13.16 -12.38 -11.64
CA GLU A 221 -14.34 -12.79 -12.41
C GLU A 221 -14.19 -14.22 -12.96
N TYR A 222 -13.00 -14.55 -13.46
CA TYR A 222 -12.73 -15.88 -13.97
C TYR A 222 -12.93 -16.94 -12.88
N PHE A 223 -12.31 -16.80 -11.71
CA PHE A 223 -12.48 -17.76 -10.61
C PHE A 223 -13.88 -17.69 -9.99
N ASP A 224 -14.52 -16.54 -9.95
CA ASP A 224 -15.89 -16.45 -9.48
C ASP A 224 -16.86 -17.25 -10.37
N CYS A 225 -16.66 -17.24 -11.67
CA CYS A 225 -17.45 -18.02 -12.60
C CYS A 225 -17.07 -19.52 -12.63
N GLN A 226 -15.79 -19.87 -12.56
CA GLN A 226 -15.31 -21.21 -12.88
C GLN A 226 -14.99 -22.10 -11.66
N ALA A 227 -14.89 -21.56 -10.44
CA ALA A 227 -14.44 -22.31 -9.25
C ALA A 227 -15.24 -23.62 -9.02
N ALA A 228 -16.56 -23.57 -9.22
CA ALA A 228 -17.44 -24.71 -9.04
C ALA A 228 -17.11 -25.88 -10.01
N ARG A 229 -16.56 -25.60 -11.19
CA ARG A 229 -16.16 -26.62 -12.17
C ARG A 229 -15.06 -27.55 -11.62
N TRP A 230 -14.21 -27.02 -10.73
CA TRP A 230 -13.17 -27.80 -10.06
C TRP A 230 -13.53 -28.25 -8.66
N GLY A 231 -14.81 -28.08 -8.24
CA GLY A 231 -15.25 -28.41 -6.90
C GLY A 231 -14.67 -27.53 -5.80
N LEU A 232 -14.17 -26.35 -6.15
CA LEU A 232 -13.57 -25.40 -5.18
C LEU A 232 -14.65 -24.58 -4.49
N THR A 233 -14.59 -24.54 -3.16
CA THR A 233 -15.38 -23.60 -2.36
C THR A 233 -14.78 -22.20 -2.50
N LYS A 234 -15.62 -21.19 -2.70
CA LYS A 234 -15.20 -19.81 -2.83
C LYS A 234 -15.89 -18.89 -1.83
N ASP A 235 -15.17 -17.83 -1.41
CA ASP A 235 -15.71 -16.72 -0.63
C ASP A 235 -15.10 -15.42 -1.15
N ILE A 236 -15.75 -14.85 -2.17
CA ILE A 236 -15.32 -13.63 -2.87
C ILE A 236 -16.29 -12.51 -2.53
N ALA A 237 -15.79 -11.42 -1.92
CA ALA A 237 -16.59 -10.23 -1.67
C ALA A 237 -15.76 -8.94 -1.84
N PHE A 238 -16.44 -7.94 -2.41
CA PHE A 238 -15.86 -6.62 -2.71
C PHE A 238 -16.03 -5.67 -1.52
N VAL A 239 -15.39 -6.03 -0.42
CA VAL A 239 -15.39 -5.29 0.84
C VAL A 239 -13.99 -5.33 1.44
N ARG A 240 -13.53 -4.20 1.98
CA ARG A 240 -12.26 -4.16 2.72
C ARG A 240 -12.46 -4.59 4.15
N HIS A 241 -11.52 -5.35 4.65
CA HIS A 241 -11.41 -5.70 6.06
C HIS A 241 -10.30 -4.88 6.73
N PRO A 242 -10.46 -4.53 8.03
CA PRO A 242 -9.34 -4.11 8.87
C PRO A 242 -8.24 -5.19 8.91
N ARG A 243 -7.01 -4.80 9.26
CA ARG A 243 -5.83 -5.70 9.25
C ARG A 243 -6.08 -7.03 9.98
N GLU A 244 -6.62 -6.95 11.18
CA GLU A 244 -6.88 -8.15 12.02
C GLU A 244 -7.96 -9.05 11.43
N GLN A 245 -9.04 -8.47 10.91
CA GLN A 245 -10.10 -9.24 10.24
C GLN A 245 -9.60 -9.84 8.93
N TRP A 246 -8.74 -9.11 8.22
CA TRP A 246 -8.10 -9.60 7.01
C TRP A 246 -7.15 -10.76 7.30
N ASN A 247 -6.33 -10.66 8.35
CA ASN A 247 -5.50 -11.78 8.83
C ASN A 247 -6.35 -13.02 9.14
N GLY A 248 -7.41 -12.87 9.93
CA GLY A 248 -8.31 -13.98 10.26
C GLY A 248 -9.02 -14.55 9.03
N PHE A 249 -9.38 -13.74 8.03
CA PHE A 249 -9.95 -14.23 6.77
C PHE A 249 -8.92 -15.04 5.97
N LEU A 250 -7.70 -14.54 5.81
CA LEU A 250 -6.62 -15.25 5.13
C LEU A 250 -6.34 -16.62 5.77
N ASN A 251 -6.33 -16.69 7.09
CA ASN A 251 -6.12 -17.94 7.82
C ASN A 251 -7.24 -18.97 7.62
N ARG A 252 -8.43 -18.58 7.15
CA ARG A 252 -9.52 -19.49 6.77
C ARG A 252 -9.46 -19.93 5.31
N CYS A 253 -8.64 -19.27 4.48
CA CYS A 253 -8.49 -19.58 3.06
C CYS A 253 -7.31 -20.52 2.83
N LYS A 254 -7.46 -21.52 1.94
CA LYS A 254 -6.33 -22.31 1.41
C LYS A 254 -5.54 -21.48 0.41
N GLY A 255 -6.23 -20.65 -0.37
CA GLY A 255 -5.62 -19.77 -1.35
C GLY A 255 -6.39 -18.47 -1.59
N ILE A 256 -5.71 -17.53 -2.21
CA ILE A 256 -6.28 -16.30 -2.77
C ILE A 256 -5.84 -16.14 -4.23
N MET A 257 -6.54 -15.32 -4.99
CA MET A 257 -6.13 -14.97 -6.35
C MET A 257 -5.83 -13.47 -6.44
N GLY A 258 -5.01 -13.11 -7.43
CA GLY A 258 -4.64 -11.71 -7.65
C GLY A 258 -3.76 -11.47 -8.87
N ALA A 259 -3.38 -10.21 -9.01
CA ALA A 259 -2.46 -9.69 -10.01
C ALA A 259 -1.61 -8.57 -9.40
N GLU A 260 -0.56 -8.13 -10.09
CA GLU A 260 0.21 -6.97 -9.69
C GLU A 260 -0.69 -5.75 -9.42
N SER A 261 -0.26 -4.92 -8.52
CA SER A 261 -0.88 -3.62 -8.26
C SER A 261 -0.34 -2.55 -9.21
N GLY A 262 -0.96 -1.36 -9.17
CA GLY A 262 -0.55 -0.26 -10.05
C GLY A 262 -1.22 -0.33 -11.41
N THR A 263 -0.54 0.17 -12.43
CA THR A 263 -1.05 0.27 -13.79
C THR A 263 0.06 0.02 -14.80
N HIS A 264 -0.28 -0.46 -15.99
CA HIS A 264 0.69 -0.52 -17.09
C HIS A 264 1.08 0.88 -17.60
N PHE A 265 0.18 1.85 -17.46
CA PHE A 265 0.32 3.20 -18.01
C PHE A 265 0.68 4.19 -16.90
N LEU A 266 1.93 4.62 -16.91
CA LEU A 266 2.45 5.57 -15.94
C LEU A 266 2.55 6.96 -16.58
N GLU A 267 1.96 7.97 -15.93
CA GLU A 267 2.00 9.35 -16.38
C GLU A 267 2.25 10.32 -15.20
N ARG A 268 2.75 11.52 -15.49
CA ARG A 268 3.14 12.49 -14.46
C ARG A 268 2.05 13.51 -14.14
N ASP A 269 1.00 13.58 -14.96
CA ASP A 269 0.00 14.67 -14.92
C ASP A 269 -1.45 14.20 -14.88
N ASP A 270 -1.70 12.90 -14.82
CA ASP A 270 -3.03 12.29 -14.85
C ASP A 270 -3.89 12.62 -16.09
N HIS A 271 -3.29 13.11 -17.18
CA HIS A 271 -4.01 13.61 -18.35
C HIS A 271 -4.86 12.52 -19.02
N THR A 272 -4.23 11.38 -19.34
CA THR A 272 -4.93 10.26 -20.00
C THR A 272 -6.01 9.69 -19.11
N ARG A 273 -5.71 9.55 -17.81
CA ARG A 273 -6.68 9.06 -16.83
C ARG A 273 -7.91 9.96 -16.73
N GLN A 274 -7.72 11.27 -16.67
CA GLN A 274 -8.84 12.22 -16.65
C GLN A 274 -9.65 12.18 -17.95
N ALA A 275 -8.98 12.10 -19.09
CA ALA A 275 -9.64 11.99 -20.40
C ALA A 275 -10.51 10.72 -20.50
N VAL A 276 -10.06 9.59 -19.94
CA VAL A 276 -10.87 8.36 -19.87
C VAL A 276 -12.09 8.57 -18.97
N ILE A 277 -11.91 9.19 -17.79
CA ILE A 277 -13.03 9.44 -16.87
C ILE A 277 -14.11 10.31 -17.53
N ASP A 278 -13.69 11.38 -18.16
CA ASP A 278 -14.60 12.30 -18.87
C ASP A 278 -15.31 11.59 -20.03
N TYR A 279 -14.57 10.80 -20.81
CA TYR A 279 -15.16 10.02 -21.91
C TYR A 279 -16.19 9.01 -21.42
N MET A 280 -15.90 8.28 -20.34
CA MET A 280 -16.81 7.29 -19.76
C MET A 280 -18.08 7.92 -19.17
N ALA A 281 -18.02 9.17 -18.70
CA ALA A 281 -19.19 9.90 -18.24
C ALA A 281 -20.21 10.09 -19.37
N ASP A 282 -19.72 10.37 -20.59
CA ASP A 282 -20.55 10.52 -21.78
C ASP A 282 -20.89 9.18 -22.47
N HIS A 283 -20.09 8.14 -22.20
CA HIS A 283 -20.19 6.81 -22.85
C HIS A 283 -20.20 5.68 -21.81
N PRO A 284 -21.24 5.59 -20.95
CA PRO A 284 -21.25 4.63 -19.82
C PRO A 284 -21.27 3.15 -20.25
N ALA A 285 -21.58 2.86 -21.52
CA ALA A 285 -21.56 1.51 -22.09
C ALA A 285 -20.23 1.16 -22.77
N ALA A 286 -19.21 2.03 -22.70
CA ALA A 286 -17.90 1.75 -23.30
C ALA A 286 -17.25 0.54 -22.63
N THR A 287 -16.77 -0.41 -23.47
CA THR A 287 -16.04 -1.57 -23.00
C THR A 287 -14.56 -1.22 -22.72
N PHE A 288 -13.87 -2.05 -21.92
CA PHE A 288 -12.43 -1.87 -21.70
C PHE A 288 -11.65 -1.91 -23.03
N THR A 289 -11.97 -2.82 -23.93
CA THR A 289 -11.32 -2.91 -25.25
C THR A 289 -11.42 -1.60 -26.02
N HIS A 290 -12.59 -0.97 -26.00
CA HIS A 290 -12.78 0.33 -26.66
C HIS A 290 -11.95 1.44 -26.00
N ILE A 291 -11.90 1.47 -24.67
CA ILE A 291 -11.08 2.44 -23.92
C ILE A 291 -9.59 2.22 -24.20
N ASP A 292 -9.13 0.96 -24.15
CA ASP A 292 -7.73 0.62 -24.42
C ASP A 292 -7.29 1.04 -25.82
N GLU A 293 -8.09 0.74 -26.84
CA GLU A 293 -7.82 1.12 -28.24
C GLU A 293 -7.76 2.64 -28.43
N ARG A 294 -8.63 3.36 -27.76
CA ARG A 294 -8.77 4.81 -27.90
C ARG A 294 -7.70 5.59 -27.16
N PHE A 295 -7.36 5.21 -25.93
CA PHE A 295 -6.55 6.01 -25.02
C PHE A 295 -5.17 5.42 -24.71
N PHE A 296 -5.06 4.08 -24.63
CA PHE A 296 -3.86 3.44 -24.13
C PHE A 296 -3.01 2.76 -25.19
N LYS A 297 -3.60 2.16 -26.21
CA LYS A 297 -2.87 1.45 -27.27
C LYS A 297 -1.81 2.29 -28.00
N ARG A 298 -2.00 3.61 -28.01
CA ARG A 298 -1.10 4.60 -28.60
C ARG A 298 -0.32 5.40 -27.57
N TYR A 299 -0.48 5.11 -26.30
CA TYR A 299 0.18 5.83 -25.21
C TYR A 299 1.70 5.51 -25.24
N PRO A 300 2.55 6.55 -25.33
CA PRO A 300 3.99 6.35 -25.27
C PRO A 300 4.42 6.03 -23.83
N ASN A 301 4.27 4.79 -23.42
CA ASN A 301 4.57 4.36 -22.06
C ASN A 301 5.99 3.75 -21.97
N PRO A 302 7.01 4.55 -21.63
CA PRO A 302 8.40 4.07 -21.63
C PRO A 302 8.68 3.10 -20.48
N VAL A 303 7.86 3.12 -19.42
CA VAL A 303 8.02 2.31 -18.22
C VAL A 303 6.66 1.83 -17.70
N SER A 304 6.66 0.72 -16.98
CA SER A 304 5.45 0.19 -16.35
C SER A 304 5.30 0.71 -14.92
N GLY A 305 4.07 1.05 -14.54
CA GLY A 305 3.69 1.37 -13.16
C GLY A 305 3.19 0.17 -12.36
N LYS A 306 3.36 -1.07 -12.88
CA LYS A 306 3.04 -2.30 -12.13
C LYS A 306 4.01 -2.49 -10.98
N ALA A 307 3.50 -2.89 -9.83
CA ALA A 307 4.29 -3.09 -8.63
C ALA A 307 3.69 -4.18 -7.72
N ILE A 308 4.58 -4.79 -6.94
CA ILE A 308 4.17 -5.62 -5.81
C ILE A 308 3.52 -4.75 -4.73
N SER A 309 2.50 -5.26 -4.05
CA SER A 309 1.81 -4.56 -2.96
C SER A 309 1.78 -5.39 -1.69
N SER A 310 1.31 -4.81 -0.59
CA SER A 310 1.11 -5.52 0.67
C SER A 310 0.23 -6.76 0.52
N ARG A 311 -0.72 -6.73 -0.41
CA ARG A 311 -1.62 -7.84 -0.74
C ARG A 311 -0.92 -9.12 -1.20
N HIS A 312 0.33 -9.04 -1.64
CA HIS A 312 1.14 -10.20 -2.02
C HIS A 312 1.96 -10.74 -0.84
N PHE A 313 2.25 -9.91 0.15
CA PHE A 313 2.99 -10.32 1.36
C PHE A 313 2.09 -10.82 2.49
N GLU A 314 0.92 -10.21 2.65
CA GLU A 314 -0.05 -10.55 3.70
C GLU A 314 -0.48 -12.03 3.64
N PRO A 315 -0.80 -12.63 2.47
CA PRO A 315 -1.08 -14.06 2.35
C PRO A 315 0.12 -14.94 2.64
N ILE A 316 1.32 -14.54 2.25
CA ILE A 316 2.55 -15.28 2.56
C ILE A 316 2.72 -15.34 4.08
N GLY A 317 2.52 -14.22 4.78
CA GLY A 317 2.59 -14.16 6.24
C GLY A 317 1.66 -15.12 6.95
N THR A 318 0.49 -15.42 6.38
CA THR A 318 -0.48 -16.39 6.91
C THR A 318 -0.30 -17.81 6.33
N LYS A 319 0.69 -18.04 5.48
CA LYS A 319 0.87 -19.30 4.73
C LYS A 319 -0.36 -19.66 3.89
N THR A 320 -1.01 -18.65 3.30
CA THR A 320 -2.10 -18.81 2.35
C THR A 320 -1.53 -18.82 0.94
N CYS A 321 -1.85 -19.84 0.15
CA CYS A 321 -1.34 -19.99 -1.21
C CYS A 321 -1.84 -18.85 -2.10
N GLN A 322 -1.05 -18.44 -3.07
CA GLN A 322 -1.42 -17.42 -4.04
C GLN A 322 -1.46 -18.00 -5.46
N LEU A 323 -2.59 -17.76 -6.15
CA LEU A 323 -2.73 -17.97 -7.58
C LEU A 323 -2.69 -16.58 -8.22
N LEU A 324 -1.59 -16.22 -8.84
CA LEU A 324 -1.37 -14.87 -9.36
C LEU A 324 -1.20 -14.91 -10.88
N LEU A 325 -1.74 -13.90 -11.56
CA LEU A 325 -1.39 -13.66 -12.95
C LEU A 325 0.11 -13.44 -13.08
N GLU A 326 0.68 -13.92 -14.16
CA GLU A 326 2.10 -13.70 -14.49
C GLU A 326 2.45 -12.21 -14.48
N GLY A 327 3.58 -11.87 -13.87
CA GLY A 327 4.01 -10.50 -13.68
C GLY A 327 5.45 -10.42 -13.16
N ALA A 328 5.96 -9.21 -13.05
CA ALA A 328 7.33 -8.95 -12.58
C ALA A 328 7.46 -8.92 -11.06
N TYR A 329 6.40 -8.53 -10.34
CA TYR A 329 6.35 -8.43 -8.86
C TYR A 329 7.61 -7.79 -8.25
N ASN A 330 8.12 -6.72 -8.85
CA ASN A 330 9.39 -6.04 -8.51
C ASN A 330 10.60 -6.99 -8.47
N SER A 331 10.57 -8.12 -9.20
CA SER A 331 11.56 -9.21 -9.14
C SER A 331 11.73 -9.85 -7.75
N ILE A 332 10.78 -9.63 -6.84
CA ILE A 332 10.78 -10.17 -5.48
C ILE A 332 10.12 -11.56 -5.46
N LEU A 333 8.90 -11.68 -5.99
CA LEU A 333 8.23 -12.97 -6.06
C LEU A 333 8.49 -13.62 -7.41
N LYS A 334 8.78 -14.92 -7.38
CA LYS A 334 9.06 -15.73 -8.56
C LYS A 334 7.98 -16.79 -8.75
N SER A 335 7.57 -16.97 -10.02
CA SER A 335 6.63 -18.00 -10.43
C SER A 335 7.09 -19.39 -9.98
N ASP A 336 6.18 -20.19 -9.48
CA ASP A 336 6.35 -21.57 -9.06
C ASP A 336 7.39 -21.82 -7.93
N GLU A 337 8.04 -20.73 -7.48
CA GLU A 337 8.82 -20.72 -6.25
C GLU A 337 8.03 -20.15 -5.07
N HIS A 338 7.28 -19.05 -5.29
CA HIS A 338 6.59 -18.31 -4.23
C HIS A 338 5.07 -18.21 -4.43
N TYR A 339 4.58 -18.44 -5.65
CA TYR A 339 3.16 -18.45 -5.99
C TYR A 339 2.91 -19.36 -7.20
N ILE A 340 1.68 -19.82 -7.38
CA ILE A 340 1.24 -20.55 -8.55
C ILE A 340 0.92 -19.53 -9.64
N SER A 341 1.60 -19.62 -10.78
CA SER A 341 1.46 -18.67 -11.88
C SER A 341 0.29 -19.02 -12.79
N ILE A 342 -0.50 -18.01 -13.13
CA ILE A 342 -1.56 -18.09 -14.11
C ILE A 342 -1.23 -17.15 -15.27
N LYS A 343 -1.27 -17.66 -16.49
CA LYS A 343 -1.10 -16.85 -17.68
C LYS A 343 -2.27 -15.87 -17.85
N LYS A 344 -2.01 -14.71 -18.45
CA LYS A 344 -3.04 -13.68 -18.64
C LYS A 344 -4.20 -14.11 -19.54
N ASP A 345 -3.96 -15.08 -20.41
CA ASP A 345 -4.98 -15.71 -21.26
C ASP A 345 -5.69 -16.91 -20.60
N PHE A 346 -5.36 -17.22 -19.34
CA PHE A 346 -5.86 -18.36 -18.58
C PHE A 346 -5.57 -19.75 -19.19
N SER A 347 -4.71 -19.86 -20.19
CA SER A 347 -4.45 -21.12 -20.91
C SER A 347 -3.86 -22.23 -20.03
N ASN A 348 -3.23 -21.91 -18.89
CA ASN A 348 -2.66 -22.89 -17.96
C ASN A 348 -3.48 -23.07 -16.66
N VAL A 349 -4.70 -22.56 -16.58
CA VAL A 349 -5.48 -22.54 -15.33
C VAL A 349 -5.77 -23.95 -14.79
N GLU A 350 -6.02 -24.94 -15.66
CA GLU A 350 -6.25 -26.33 -15.25
C GLU A 350 -5.04 -26.92 -14.52
N GLU A 351 -3.84 -26.63 -15.01
CA GLU A 351 -2.60 -27.02 -14.35
C GLU A 351 -2.41 -26.29 -13.03
N ALA A 352 -2.64 -24.97 -13.01
CA ALA A 352 -2.55 -24.16 -11.79
C ALA A 352 -3.51 -24.65 -10.69
N VAL A 353 -4.73 -25.05 -11.07
CA VAL A 353 -5.71 -25.61 -10.12
C VAL A 353 -5.27 -27.00 -9.64
N ARG A 354 -4.70 -27.82 -10.51
CA ARG A 354 -4.15 -29.12 -10.11
C ARG A 354 -3.03 -28.96 -9.07
N GLN A 355 -2.08 -28.07 -9.33
CA GLN A 355 -1.01 -27.74 -8.38
C GLN A 355 -1.58 -27.18 -7.06
N PHE A 356 -2.60 -26.33 -7.13
CA PHE A 356 -3.26 -25.77 -5.96
C PHE A 356 -3.97 -26.83 -5.12
N THR A 357 -4.62 -27.79 -5.73
CA THR A 357 -5.33 -28.88 -5.04
C THR A 357 -4.39 -29.95 -4.47
N ASP A 358 -3.20 -30.10 -5.03
CA ASP A 358 -2.14 -30.94 -4.46
C ASP A 358 -1.65 -30.36 -3.11
N VAL A 359 -1.99 -31.05 -2.02
CA VAL A 359 -1.65 -30.58 -0.66
C VAL A 359 -0.13 -30.55 -0.45
N GLY A 360 0.60 -31.51 -1.00
CA GLY A 360 2.07 -31.57 -0.85
C GLY A 360 2.75 -30.42 -1.55
N TYR A 361 2.41 -30.21 -2.83
CA TYR A 361 2.93 -29.09 -3.64
C TYR A 361 2.60 -27.75 -2.98
N ARG A 362 1.33 -27.53 -2.64
CA ARG A 362 0.87 -26.27 -2.01
C ARG A 362 1.59 -25.99 -0.70
N THR A 363 1.75 -27.01 0.17
CA THR A 363 2.43 -26.85 1.46
C THR A 363 3.91 -26.49 1.28
N ALA A 364 4.59 -27.16 0.37
CA ALA A 364 6.00 -26.86 0.06
C ALA A 364 6.17 -25.42 -0.48
N LEU A 365 5.29 -25.00 -1.39
CA LEU A 365 5.31 -23.66 -1.99
C LEU A 365 5.12 -22.57 -0.92
N VAL A 366 4.08 -22.68 -0.09
CA VAL A 366 3.79 -21.63 0.92
C VAL A 366 4.85 -21.56 2.02
N ASN A 367 5.47 -22.69 2.39
CA ASN A 367 6.57 -22.69 3.36
C ASN A 367 7.81 -22.01 2.78
N ARG A 368 8.20 -22.33 1.56
CA ARG A 368 9.32 -21.68 0.88
C ARG A 368 9.11 -20.18 0.72
N ALA A 369 7.92 -19.74 0.29
CA ALA A 369 7.58 -18.34 0.18
C ALA A 369 7.61 -17.63 1.53
N TYR A 370 7.12 -18.28 2.59
CA TYR A 370 7.14 -17.75 3.95
C TYR A 370 8.56 -17.55 4.47
N GLU A 371 9.41 -18.55 4.37
CA GLU A 371 10.83 -18.50 4.79
C GLU A 371 11.55 -17.36 4.05
N TYR A 372 11.47 -17.33 2.72
CA TYR A 372 12.08 -16.30 1.90
C TYR A 372 11.65 -14.88 2.30
N VAL A 373 10.36 -14.66 2.51
CA VAL A 373 9.83 -13.33 2.86
C VAL A 373 10.20 -12.94 4.29
N MET A 374 10.20 -13.88 5.21
CA MET A 374 10.61 -13.64 6.61
C MET A 374 12.09 -13.25 6.70
N ASP A 375 12.95 -13.85 5.88
CA ASP A 375 14.39 -13.63 5.93
C ASP A 375 14.81 -12.29 5.29
N GLU A 376 14.07 -11.81 4.23
CA GLU A 376 14.57 -10.68 3.43
C GLU A 376 13.53 -9.58 3.18
N HIS A 377 12.23 -9.85 3.34
CA HIS A 377 11.17 -8.99 2.83
C HIS A 377 10.13 -8.56 3.87
N THR A 378 10.55 -8.32 5.10
CA THR A 378 9.70 -7.66 6.11
C THR A 378 9.86 -6.14 6.05
N TYR A 379 8.89 -5.39 6.58
CA TYR A 379 9.01 -3.93 6.70
C TYR A 379 10.24 -3.50 7.53
N ARG A 380 10.68 -4.31 8.48
CA ARG A 380 11.93 -4.06 9.21
C ARG A 380 13.14 -4.02 8.27
N HIS A 381 13.25 -4.95 7.32
CA HIS A 381 14.32 -4.95 6.32
C HIS A 381 14.26 -3.69 5.45
N ARG A 382 13.06 -3.28 5.03
CA ARG A 382 12.88 -2.05 4.23
C ARG A 382 13.33 -0.81 5.00
N VAL A 383 12.86 -0.65 6.25
CA VAL A 383 13.26 0.51 7.09
C VAL A 383 14.77 0.52 7.31
N THR A 384 15.38 -0.62 7.61
CA THR A 384 16.84 -0.71 7.77
C THR A 384 17.58 -0.30 6.52
N SER A 385 17.14 -0.76 5.34
CA SER A 385 17.74 -0.38 4.05
C SER A 385 17.60 1.12 3.76
N LEU A 386 16.42 1.69 3.95
CA LEU A 386 16.18 3.12 3.75
C LEU A 386 17.05 3.97 4.68
N LEU A 387 17.13 3.62 5.96
CA LEU A 387 17.89 4.39 6.94
C LEU A 387 19.39 4.33 6.70
N LYS A 388 19.93 3.27 6.12
CA LYS A 388 21.35 3.21 5.69
C LYS A 388 21.67 4.36 4.72
N THR A 389 20.79 4.64 3.80
CA THR A 389 20.98 5.74 2.84
C THR A 389 20.65 7.10 3.47
N VAL A 390 19.53 7.20 4.17
CA VAL A 390 19.04 8.49 4.71
C VAL A 390 19.94 9.04 5.82
N LEU A 391 20.47 8.20 6.69
CA LEU A 391 21.31 8.59 7.83
C LEU A 391 22.81 8.42 7.58
N GLY A 392 23.18 7.71 6.52
CA GLY A 392 24.56 7.31 6.23
C GLY A 392 25.03 6.12 7.09
N SER A 393 25.99 5.35 6.57
CA SER A 393 26.50 4.13 7.22
C SER A 393 27.12 4.41 8.59
N ALA A 394 27.82 5.54 8.75
CA ALA A 394 28.46 5.90 10.02
C ALA A 394 27.47 6.20 11.17
N ALA A 395 26.23 6.57 10.87
CA ALA A 395 25.19 6.73 11.87
C ALA A 395 24.62 5.37 12.29
N MET A 396 24.55 4.41 11.36
CA MET A 396 24.11 3.05 11.61
C MET A 396 25.10 2.30 12.53
N ASP A 397 26.39 2.42 12.29
CA ASP A 397 27.45 1.77 13.07
C ASP A 397 27.49 2.27 14.53
N ARG A 398 27.16 3.55 14.75
CA ARG A 398 27.04 4.11 16.11
C ARG A 398 25.83 3.58 16.89
N CYS A 399 24.82 3.08 16.18
CA CYS A 399 23.59 2.58 16.76
C CYS A 399 23.48 1.03 16.76
N ALA A 400 24.34 0.31 16.02
CA ALA A 400 24.48 -1.14 16.04
C ALA A 400 25.38 -1.60 17.21
#